data_973980824ad42248cf15bf5a3d94561a
#
_entry.id   973980824ad42248cf15bf5a3d94561a
#
_cell.length_a   1.000
_cell.length_b   1.000
_cell.length_c   1.000
_cell.angle_alpha   90.00
_cell.angle_beta   90.00
_cell.angle_gamma   90.00
#
_symmetry.space_group_name_H-M   'P 1'
#
loop_
_entity.id
_entity.type
_entity.pdbx_description
1 polymer ?
#
loop_
_entity_poly.entity_id
_entity_poly.type
_entity_poly.pdbx_seq_one_letter_code
_entity_poly.pdbx_strand_id
1 'polypeptide(L)'
;FEQSNDNTYVCSMSSRTIVYKGMFLVGQLRTFFSDLQSPDYESAIALVHSRFSTNTNPSWERAHPNRLIVHNGEINTIRGNADKMLAREENMESPYLEGEMQKILPVVNRNGSDSAMLDNTLEFLTMSGMDLPLAVMITIPEPWANNDTISQEKRDFYQYYATMMEPWDGPAS
;
A
#
# COMPACT_ATOMS: atom_id res chain seq x y z
N PHE A 1 7.93 12.00 -10.72
CA PHE A 1 9.37 12.08 -10.45
C PHE A 1 10.04 10.73 -10.63
N GLU A 2 9.54 9.68 -9.99
CA GLU A 2 10.09 8.31 -10.12
C GLU A 2 10.03 7.80 -11.56
N GLN A 3 8.96 8.06 -12.28
CA GLN A 3 8.83 7.69 -13.70
C GLN A 3 9.83 8.40 -14.64
N SER A 4 10.40 9.51 -14.21
CA SER A 4 11.42 10.24 -14.98
C SER A 4 12.86 9.90 -14.59
N ASN A 5 13.06 9.07 -13.57
CA ASN A 5 14.39 8.74 -13.03
C ASN A 5 14.40 7.37 -12.35
N ASP A 6 14.81 6.35 -13.09
CA ASP A 6 14.86 4.95 -12.65
C ASP A 6 15.79 4.67 -11.44
N ASN A 7 16.63 5.62 -11.06
CA ASN A 7 17.58 5.46 -9.96
C ASN A 7 17.11 6.13 -8.66
N THR A 8 15.91 6.68 -8.64
CA THR A 8 15.39 7.40 -7.48
C THR A 8 14.08 6.81 -6.98
N TYR A 9 14.01 6.53 -5.70
CA TYR A 9 12.80 6.10 -5.01
C TYR A 9 12.45 7.11 -3.92
N VAL A 10 11.20 7.59 -3.92
CA VAL A 10 10.67 8.51 -2.91
C VAL A 10 10.06 7.70 -1.76
N CYS A 11 10.77 7.60 -0.65
CA CYS A 11 10.30 6.84 0.51
C CYS A 11 9.04 7.43 1.13
N SER A 12 8.97 8.77 1.20
CA SER A 12 7.92 9.50 1.89
C SER A 12 7.80 10.91 1.33
N MET A 13 6.59 11.32 0.98
CA MET A 13 6.27 12.69 0.59
C MET A 13 4.85 13.01 1.06
N SER A 14 4.70 13.24 2.37
CA SER A 14 3.41 13.46 3.00
C SER A 14 3.54 14.52 4.09
N SER A 15 2.48 15.29 4.30
CA SER A 15 2.37 16.20 5.44
C SER A 15 1.88 15.53 6.73
N ARG A 16 1.57 14.24 6.68
CA ARG A 16 0.96 13.49 7.80
C ARG A 16 1.80 12.32 8.28
N THR A 17 2.62 11.74 7.41
CA THR A 17 3.38 10.52 7.70
C THR A 17 4.82 10.66 7.24
N ILE A 18 5.73 10.03 7.95
CA ILE A 18 7.15 9.91 7.56
C ILE A 18 7.51 8.43 7.53
N VAL A 19 8.24 8.03 6.49
CA VAL A 19 8.75 6.67 6.33
C VAL A 19 10.25 6.67 6.53
N TYR A 20 10.73 5.96 7.53
CA TYR A 20 12.13 5.68 7.79
C TYR A 20 12.44 4.25 7.37
N LYS A 21 13.23 4.07 6.34
CA LYS A 21 13.57 2.73 5.86
C LYS A 21 14.95 2.64 5.23
N GLY A 22 15.45 1.43 5.09
CA GLY A 22 16.70 1.12 4.46
C GLY A 22 17.16 -0.29 4.77
N MET A 23 18.33 -0.65 4.28
CA MET A 23 18.97 -1.93 4.58
C MET A 23 19.82 -1.80 5.85
N PHE A 24 19.18 -1.88 7.00
CA PHE A 24 19.78 -1.75 8.32
C PHE A 24 19.63 -3.01 9.15
N LEU A 25 20.56 -3.22 10.07
CA LEU A 25 20.26 -4.00 11.26
C LEU A 25 19.36 -3.18 12.18
N VAL A 26 18.46 -3.84 12.91
CA VAL A 26 17.44 -3.16 13.75
C VAL A 26 18.04 -2.06 14.64
N GLY A 27 19.19 -2.30 15.25
CA GLY A 27 19.85 -1.32 16.12
C GLY A 27 20.48 -0.12 15.38
N GLN A 28 20.63 -0.17 14.07
CA GLN A 28 21.26 0.90 13.29
C GLN A 28 20.29 2.00 12.86
N LEU A 29 18.97 1.69 12.82
CA LEU A 29 17.96 2.63 12.32
C LEU A 29 18.01 3.97 13.04
N ARG A 30 18.00 3.95 14.38
CA ARG A 30 18.04 5.17 15.20
C ARG A 30 19.38 5.92 15.12
N THR A 31 20.47 5.22 14.82
CA THR A 31 21.78 5.86 14.64
C THR A 31 21.85 6.57 13.30
N PHE A 32 21.26 5.99 12.27
CA PHE A 32 21.23 6.56 10.93
C PHE A 32 20.26 7.75 10.83
N PHE A 33 19.05 7.58 11.37
CA PHE A 33 18.04 8.64 11.44
C PHE A 33 18.06 9.26 12.85
N SER A 34 18.87 10.29 13.03
CA SER A 34 19.16 10.87 14.35
C SER A 34 17.94 11.55 15.00
N ASP A 35 16.99 12.02 14.22
CA ASP A 35 15.71 12.57 14.68
C ASP A 35 14.89 11.56 15.48
N LEU A 36 15.00 10.26 15.19
CA LEU A 36 14.37 9.20 15.99
C LEU A 36 14.96 9.07 17.42
N GLN A 37 16.02 9.80 17.74
CA GLN A 37 16.59 9.86 19.08
C GLN A 37 16.09 11.05 19.88
N SER A 38 15.41 12.01 19.24
CA SER A 38 14.88 13.18 19.93
C SER A 38 13.82 12.77 20.96
N PRO A 39 13.90 13.27 22.20
CA PRO A 39 12.84 13.06 23.18
C PRO A 39 11.52 13.76 22.82
N ASP A 40 11.58 14.75 21.93
CA ASP A 40 10.42 15.51 21.47
C ASP A 40 9.73 14.84 20.25
N TYR A 41 10.29 13.71 19.76
CA TYR A 41 9.70 12.98 18.64
C TYR A 41 8.52 12.14 19.13
N GLU A 42 7.32 12.59 18.84
CA GLU A 42 6.08 11.91 19.20
C GLU A 42 5.30 11.46 17.95
N SER A 43 4.67 10.31 18.03
CA SER A 43 3.77 9.80 16.99
C SER A 43 2.58 9.08 17.60
N ALA A 44 1.40 9.30 17.03
CA ALA A 44 0.18 8.60 17.46
C ALA A 44 0.20 7.12 17.06
N ILE A 45 0.84 6.79 15.93
CA ILE A 45 0.91 5.43 15.38
C ILE A 45 2.32 5.18 14.83
N ALA A 46 2.87 4.01 15.09
CA ALA A 46 4.12 3.56 14.49
C ALA A 46 3.93 2.17 13.87
N LEU A 47 4.11 2.07 12.55
CA LEU A 47 4.16 0.80 11.84
C LEU A 47 5.63 0.39 11.70
N VAL A 48 5.99 -0.79 12.19
CA VAL A 48 7.38 -1.25 12.26
C VAL A 48 7.50 -2.64 11.62
N HIS A 49 8.49 -2.79 10.74
CA HIS A 49 8.79 -4.07 10.13
C HIS A 49 10.31 -4.24 9.98
N SER A 50 10.85 -5.33 10.46
CA SER A 50 12.30 -5.60 10.46
C SER A 50 12.77 -6.48 9.30
N ARG A 51 11.89 -6.88 8.40
CA ARG A 51 12.18 -7.79 7.29
C ARG A 51 11.68 -7.21 5.97
N PHE A 52 12.23 -7.74 4.89
CA PHE A 52 11.67 -7.57 3.54
C PHE A 52 10.45 -8.48 3.34
N SER A 53 9.65 -8.18 2.33
CA SER A 53 8.62 -9.11 1.88
C SER A 53 9.23 -10.48 1.55
N THR A 54 8.49 -11.54 1.82
CA THR A 54 8.90 -12.89 1.49
C THR A 54 9.15 -13.03 -0.02
N ASN A 55 10.19 -13.78 -0.40
CA ASN A 55 10.57 -14.02 -1.80
C ASN A 55 11.00 -12.78 -2.60
N THR A 56 11.44 -11.71 -1.96
CA THR A 56 12.00 -10.53 -2.65
C THR A 56 13.50 -10.41 -2.45
N ASN A 57 14.19 -9.96 -3.51
CA ASN A 57 15.60 -9.57 -3.36
C ASN A 57 15.69 -8.25 -2.58
N PRO A 58 16.53 -8.18 -1.54
CA PRO A 58 16.70 -6.97 -0.75
C PRO A 58 17.17 -5.78 -1.61
N SER A 59 16.56 -4.63 -1.38
CA SER A 59 17.01 -3.33 -1.90
C SER A 59 16.51 -2.23 -0.98
N TRP A 60 17.07 -1.02 -1.10
CA TRP A 60 16.60 0.13 -0.33
C TRP A 60 15.12 0.44 -0.59
N GLU A 61 14.70 0.38 -1.85
CA GLU A 61 13.31 0.57 -2.26
C GLU A 61 12.37 -0.47 -1.63
N ARG A 62 12.79 -1.73 -1.60
CA ARG A 62 11.96 -2.85 -1.11
C ARG A 62 11.98 -3.04 0.41
N ALA A 63 12.81 -2.28 1.12
CA ALA A 63 12.77 -2.28 2.57
C ALA A 63 11.41 -1.78 3.07
N HIS A 64 10.90 -2.41 4.14
CA HIS A 64 9.70 -1.93 4.83
C HIS A 64 10.02 -0.79 5.82
N PRO A 65 9.02 0.01 6.16
CA PRO A 65 7.65 0.03 5.64
C PRO A 65 7.56 0.53 4.20
N ASN A 66 6.45 0.23 3.53
CA ASN A 66 6.03 0.95 2.33
C ASN A 66 5.45 2.32 2.74
N ARG A 67 4.77 3.07 1.85
CA ARG A 67 4.26 4.40 2.19
C ARG A 67 3.06 4.36 3.12
N LEU A 68 2.20 3.37 3.00
CA LEU A 68 0.96 3.23 3.77
C LEU A 68 0.91 1.96 4.61
N ILE A 69 1.60 0.88 4.21
CA ILE A 69 1.49 -0.43 4.86
C ILE A 69 2.83 -1.05 5.25
N VAL A 70 2.74 -2.00 6.17
CA VAL A 70 3.73 -3.04 6.43
C VAL A 70 3.06 -4.40 6.21
N HIS A 71 3.73 -5.32 5.50
CA HIS A 71 3.16 -6.61 5.16
C HIS A 71 4.28 -7.62 4.83
N ASN A 72 4.12 -8.88 5.22
CA ASN A 72 5.15 -9.92 4.98
C ASN A 72 5.34 -10.30 3.50
N GLY A 73 4.40 -9.94 2.62
CA GLY A 73 4.47 -10.29 1.21
C GLY A 73 4.03 -11.72 0.94
N GLU A 74 2.76 -12.01 1.19
CA GLU A 74 2.13 -13.31 0.92
C GLU A 74 0.73 -13.12 0.33
N ILE A 75 0.62 -12.26 -0.70
CA ILE A 75 -0.64 -12.03 -1.39
C ILE A 75 -0.79 -13.08 -2.50
N ASN A 76 -1.61 -14.09 -2.25
CA ASN A 76 -1.78 -15.24 -3.14
C ASN A 76 -2.39 -14.87 -4.49
N THR A 77 -3.21 -13.84 -4.53
CA THR A 77 -3.94 -13.38 -5.73
C THR A 77 -3.21 -12.29 -6.52
N ILE A 78 -1.99 -11.94 -6.14
CA ILE A 78 -1.24 -10.76 -6.60
C ILE A 78 -1.21 -10.60 -8.13
N ARG A 79 -1.04 -11.66 -8.90
CA ARG A 79 -1.00 -11.58 -10.36
C ARG A 79 -2.33 -11.11 -10.92
N GLY A 80 -3.42 -11.71 -10.46
CA GLY A 80 -4.76 -11.32 -10.87
C GLY A 80 -5.12 -9.89 -10.44
N ASN A 81 -4.71 -9.50 -9.23
CA ASN A 81 -4.91 -8.13 -8.74
C ASN A 81 -4.19 -7.10 -9.62
N ALA A 82 -2.91 -7.32 -9.90
CA ALA A 82 -2.12 -6.43 -10.77
C ALA A 82 -2.69 -6.34 -12.19
N ASP A 83 -3.08 -7.48 -12.78
CA ASP A 83 -3.67 -7.52 -14.13
C ASP A 83 -5.01 -6.78 -14.18
N LYS A 84 -5.85 -6.91 -13.16
CA LYS A 84 -7.13 -6.19 -13.09
C LYS A 84 -6.94 -4.70 -12.80
N MET A 85 -5.95 -4.31 -12.00
CA MET A 85 -5.62 -2.89 -11.84
C MET A 85 -5.21 -2.27 -13.18
N LEU A 86 -4.32 -2.93 -13.93
CA LEU A 86 -3.93 -2.48 -15.25
C LEU A 86 -5.13 -2.38 -16.21
N ALA A 87 -6.02 -3.37 -16.21
CA ALA A 87 -7.21 -3.36 -17.07
C ALA A 87 -8.20 -2.21 -16.76
N ARG A 88 -8.16 -1.67 -15.53
CA ARG A 88 -9.01 -0.54 -15.12
C ARG A 88 -8.43 0.81 -15.52
N GLU A 89 -7.13 0.90 -15.81
CA GLU A 89 -6.42 2.18 -16.00
C GLU A 89 -7.02 3.06 -17.10
N GLU A 90 -7.56 2.45 -18.15
CA GLU A 90 -8.23 3.19 -19.24
C GLU A 90 -9.50 3.95 -18.77
N ASN A 91 -10.12 3.49 -17.68
CA ASN A 91 -11.34 4.06 -17.13
C ASN A 91 -11.13 4.73 -15.77
N MET A 92 -9.87 4.90 -15.33
CA MET A 92 -9.57 5.55 -14.07
C MET A 92 -9.66 7.07 -14.23
N GLU A 93 -10.51 7.67 -13.41
CA GLU A 93 -10.70 9.11 -13.33
C GLU A 93 -10.68 9.57 -11.88
N SER A 94 -10.12 10.76 -11.63
CA SER A 94 -10.16 11.39 -10.32
C SER A 94 -10.16 12.90 -10.46
N PRO A 95 -11.08 13.62 -9.79
CA PRO A 95 -11.09 15.08 -9.79
C PRO A 95 -9.85 15.69 -9.12
N TYR A 96 -9.15 14.90 -8.29
CA TYR A 96 -7.91 15.35 -7.61
C TYR A 96 -6.66 15.19 -8.48
N LEU A 97 -6.75 14.44 -9.60
CA LEU A 97 -5.65 14.09 -10.48
C LEU A 97 -5.93 14.52 -11.93
N GLU A 98 -6.85 15.46 -12.12
CA GLU A 98 -7.26 15.95 -13.44
C GLU A 98 -6.04 16.51 -14.20
N GLY A 99 -5.85 16.00 -15.42
CA GLY A 99 -4.71 16.36 -16.29
C GLY A 99 -3.37 15.69 -15.94
N GLU A 100 -3.25 15.04 -14.78
CA GLU A 100 -2.02 14.38 -14.33
C GLU A 100 -2.11 12.84 -14.36
N MET A 101 -3.29 12.28 -14.62
CA MET A 101 -3.54 10.84 -14.57
C MET A 101 -2.52 10.04 -15.40
N GLN A 102 -2.22 10.47 -16.61
CA GLN A 102 -1.27 9.79 -17.50
C GLN A 102 0.17 9.74 -16.95
N LYS A 103 0.53 10.62 -16.01
CA LYS A 103 1.85 10.66 -15.41
C LYS A 103 2.05 9.63 -14.29
N ILE A 104 0.96 9.13 -13.74
CA ILE A 104 0.97 8.16 -12.64
C ILE A 104 0.67 6.71 -13.08
N LEU A 105 0.33 6.53 -14.36
CA LEU A 105 0.10 5.20 -14.92
C LEU A 105 1.43 4.55 -15.38
N PRO A 106 1.62 3.26 -15.20
CA PRO A 106 0.73 2.34 -14.49
C PRO A 106 0.72 2.59 -12.98
N VAL A 107 -0.44 2.44 -12.35
CA VAL A 107 -0.59 2.60 -10.88
C VAL A 107 0.26 1.59 -10.14
N VAL A 108 0.24 0.35 -10.57
CA VAL A 108 0.93 -0.76 -9.93
C VAL A 108 2.30 -1.00 -10.56
N ASN A 109 3.36 -0.84 -9.77
CA ASN A 109 4.70 -1.25 -10.20
C ASN A 109 4.85 -2.78 -10.13
N ARG A 110 4.70 -3.45 -11.27
CA ARG A 110 4.79 -4.91 -11.39
C ARG A 110 6.18 -5.49 -11.09
N ASN A 111 7.21 -4.65 -11.02
CA ASN A 111 8.56 -5.05 -10.62
C ASN A 111 8.77 -4.95 -9.10
N GLY A 112 7.82 -4.38 -8.38
CA GLY A 112 7.79 -4.30 -6.93
C GLY A 112 7.48 -5.64 -6.27
N SER A 113 7.51 -5.67 -4.93
CA SER A 113 6.96 -6.78 -4.15
C SER A 113 5.43 -6.75 -4.20
N ASP A 114 4.79 -7.86 -3.83
CA ASP A 114 3.33 -7.92 -3.70
C ASP A 114 2.80 -6.87 -2.70
N SER A 115 3.48 -6.69 -1.57
CA SER A 115 3.17 -5.63 -0.61
C SER A 115 3.28 -4.23 -1.24
N ALA A 116 4.30 -3.98 -2.07
CA ALA A 116 4.45 -2.71 -2.76
C ALA A 116 3.34 -2.48 -3.79
N MET A 117 2.87 -3.52 -4.48
CA MET A 117 1.75 -3.42 -5.42
C MET A 117 0.44 -3.07 -4.70
N LEU A 118 0.19 -3.67 -3.52
CA LEU A 118 -0.96 -3.30 -2.68
C LEU A 118 -0.82 -1.86 -2.17
N ASP A 119 0.37 -1.47 -1.72
CA ASP A 119 0.64 -0.11 -1.26
C ASP A 119 0.39 0.93 -2.37
N ASN A 120 0.82 0.66 -3.61
CA ASN A 120 0.54 1.52 -4.76
C ASN A 120 -0.98 1.67 -4.99
N THR A 121 -1.73 0.56 -4.89
CA THR A 121 -3.19 0.58 -5.04
C THR A 121 -3.85 1.42 -3.95
N LEU A 122 -3.47 1.23 -2.69
CA LEU A 122 -4.00 2.01 -1.57
C LEU A 122 -3.62 3.49 -1.68
N GLU A 123 -2.38 3.79 -2.08
CA GLU A 123 -1.94 5.16 -2.33
C GLU A 123 -2.77 5.83 -3.42
N PHE A 124 -3.00 5.15 -4.54
CA PHE A 124 -3.85 5.66 -5.61
C PHE A 124 -5.28 5.93 -5.14
N LEU A 125 -5.91 4.98 -4.46
CA LEU A 125 -7.28 5.13 -3.96
C LEU A 125 -7.40 6.31 -2.98
N THR A 126 -6.45 6.45 -2.07
CA THR A 126 -6.46 7.54 -1.07
C THR A 126 -6.17 8.90 -1.68
N MET A 127 -5.23 8.99 -2.62
CA MET A 127 -4.93 10.24 -3.34
C MET A 127 -6.06 10.63 -4.30
N SER A 128 -6.86 9.67 -4.74
CA SER A 128 -8.09 9.91 -5.51
C SER A 128 -9.29 10.33 -4.66
N GLY A 129 -9.10 10.52 -3.34
CA GLY A 129 -10.11 11.05 -2.42
C GLY A 129 -10.86 10.01 -1.61
N MET A 130 -10.49 8.74 -1.67
CA MET A 130 -11.08 7.70 -0.83
C MET A 130 -10.43 7.71 0.56
N ASP A 131 -11.24 7.57 1.61
CA ASP A 131 -10.70 7.41 2.97
C ASP A 131 -9.92 6.10 3.10
N LEU A 132 -8.75 6.14 3.76
CA LEU A 132 -7.88 4.97 3.91
C LEU A 132 -8.60 3.75 4.55
N PRO A 133 -9.41 3.88 5.60
CA PRO A 133 -10.16 2.75 6.13
C PRO A 133 -11.08 2.09 5.10
N LEU A 134 -11.74 2.89 4.27
CA LEU A 134 -12.58 2.38 3.18
C LEU A 134 -11.74 1.66 2.13
N ALA A 135 -10.62 2.26 1.69
CA ALA A 135 -9.71 1.65 0.72
C ALA A 135 -9.20 0.29 1.21
N VAL A 136 -8.83 0.18 2.49
CA VAL A 136 -8.41 -1.09 3.10
C VAL A 136 -9.56 -2.09 3.15
N MET A 137 -10.75 -1.70 3.57
CA MET A 137 -11.91 -2.60 3.65
C MET A 137 -12.31 -3.20 2.30
N ILE A 138 -12.16 -2.46 1.22
CA ILE A 138 -12.51 -2.97 -0.12
C ILE A 138 -11.41 -3.78 -0.79
N THR A 139 -10.14 -3.51 -0.47
CA THR A 139 -8.99 -4.27 -1.01
C THR A 139 -8.73 -5.54 -0.20
N ILE A 140 -8.90 -5.47 1.12
CA ILE A 140 -8.67 -6.59 2.06
C ILE A 140 -9.96 -6.84 2.86
N PRO A 141 -11.03 -7.30 2.21
CA PRO A 141 -12.29 -7.55 2.91
C PRO A 141 -12.14 -8.71 3.89
N GLU A 142 -12.78 -8.62 5.04
CA GLU A 142 -12.94 -9.79 5.89
C GLU A 142 -13.81 -10.86 5.19
N PRO A 143 -13.70 -12.13 5.58
CA PRO A 143 -14.54 -13.20 5.04
C PRO A 143 -16.03 -12.92 5.32
N TRP A 144 -16.80 -12.59 4.29
CA TRP A 144 -18.19 -12.14 4.44
C TRP A 144 -19.24 -13.06 3.82
N ALA A 145 -18.90 -13.75 2.71
CA ALA A 145 -19.88 -14.48 1.91
C ALA A 145 -20.59 -15.60 2.67
N ASN A 146 -19.83 -16.34 3.51
CA ASN A 146 -20.35 -17.46 4.32
C ASN A 146 -20.22 -17.20 5.83
N ASN A 147 -20.24 -15.94 6.24
CA ASN A 147 -20.11 -15.55 7.64
C ASN A 147 -21.46 -15.10 8.20
N ASP A 148 -22.10 -15.95 8.99
CA ASP A 148 -23.41 -15.68 9.58
C ASP A 148 -23.36 -14.70 10.75
N THR A 149 -22.18 -14.30 11.21
CA THR A 149 -22.00 -13.42 12.37
C THR A 149 -21.96 -11.93 12.01
N ILE A 150 -21.78 -11.57 10.74
CA ILE A 150 -21.77 -10.18 10.31
C ILE A 150 -23.18 -9.66 10.03
N SER A 151 -23.40 -8.36 10.24
CA SER A 151 -24.69 -7.74 9.95
C SER A 151 -25.02 -7.74 8.45
N GLN A 152 -26.29 -7.59 8.13
CA GLN A 152 -26.76 -7.53 6.74
C GLN A 152 -26.17 -6.30 6.03
N GLU A 153 -26.13 -5.15 6.69
CA GLU A 153 -25.57 -3.91 6.12
C GLU A 153 -24.10 -4.09 5.73
N LYS A 154 -23.31 -4.80 6.55
CA LYS A 154 -21.90 -5.07 6.27
C LYS A 154 -21.74 -6.07 5.13
N ARG A 155 -22.65 -7.04 5.02
CA ARG A 155 -22.71 -7.99 3.90
C ARG A 155 -23.05 -7.27 2.60
N ASP A 156 -24.04 -6.39 2.60
CA ASP A 156 -24.45 -5.60 1.45
C ASP A 156 -23.34 -4.66 0.99
N PHE A 157 -22.60 -4.07 1.95
CA PHE A 157 -21.41 -3.27 1.69
C PHE A 157 -20.35 -4.06 0.92
N TYR A 158 -19.95 -5.23 1.42
CA TYR A 158 -18.93 -6.04 0.74
C TYR A 158 -19.41 -6.57 -0.61
N GLN A 159 -20.68 -6.96 -0.72
CA GLN A 159 -21.27 -7.40 -1.97
C GLN A 159 -21.24 -6.29 -3.03
N TYR A 160 -21.54 -5.06 -2.64
CA TYR A 160 -21.48 -3.91 -3.54
C TYR A 160 -20.04 -3.65 -4.00
N TYR A 161 -19.09 -3.55 -3.07
CA TYR A 161 -17.71 -3.25 -3.43
C TYR A 161 -16.98 -4.40 -4.14
N ALA A 162 -17.40 -5.64 -3.96
CA ALA A 162 -16.87 -6.77 -4.72
C ALA A 162 -17.14 -6.68 -6.24
N THR A 163 -18.07 -5.82 -6.67
CA THR A 163 -18.28 -5.52 -8.09
C THR A 163 -17.25 -4.55 -8.66
N MET A 164 -16.57 -3.81 -7.80
CA MET A 164 -15.59 -2.76 -8.17
C MET A 164 -14.15 -3.20 -7.96
N MET A 165 -13.88 -3.92 -6.88
CA MET A 165 -12.54 -4.35 -6.49
C MET A 165 -12.57 -5.82 -6.06
N GLU A 166 -11.70 -6.62 -6.64
CA GLU A 166 -11.45 -7.97 -6.15
C GLU A 166 -10.60 -7.95 -4.87
N PRO A 167 -10.78 -8.94 -3.99
CA PRO A 167 -9.97 -9.04 -2.79
C PRO A 167 -8.49 -9.30 -3.13
N TRP A 168 -7.62 -8.66 -2.39
CA TRP A 168 -6.19 -8.94 -2.34
C TRP A 168 -5.98 -9.97 -1.23
N ASP A 169 -6.02 -11.24 -1.59
CA ASP A 169 -6.15 -12.35 -0.64
C ASP A 169 -4.79 -12.94 -0.28
N GLY A 170 -4.56 -13.04 1.02
CA GLY A 170 -3.38 -13.60 1.64
C GLY A 170 -3.43 -13.42 3.16
N PRO A 171 -2.45 -13.97 3.92
CA PRO A 171 -2.38 -13.72 5.35
C PRO A 171 -2.21 -12.23 5.63
N ALA A 172 -3.22 -11.61 6.25
CA ALA A 172 -3.19 -10.24 6.72
C ALA A 172 -3.54 -10.17 8.21
N SER A 173 -2.79 -9.39 8.96
CA SER A 173 -3.01 -9.17 10.40
C SER A 173 -3.04 -7.69 10.71
#